data_09be800f074564d48568cd5d2a094c9d
#
_entry.id   09be800f074564d48568cd5d2a094c9d
#
_cell.length_a   1.000
_cell.length_b   1.000
_cell.length_c   1.000
_cell.angle_alpha   90.00
_cell.angle_beta   90.00
_cell.angle_gamma   90.00
#
_symmetry.space_group_name_H-M   'P 1'
#
loop_
_entity.id
_entity.type
_entity.pdbx_description
1 polymer ?
#
loop_
_entity_poly.entity_id
_entity_poly.type
_entity_poly.pdbx_seq_one_letter_code
_entity_poly.pdbx_strand_id
1 'polypeptide(L)'
;MKLLKGLTIMLILNLSLFALTSCQANNTDTASYEQISPEEAKTIMDTETDYVILDVRTVDEYAEGHIPNAVNLDHEDISSKAEALLPDKDALILVYCRSGRRSKIAAEALVELGYSNVKEFGGINDWPYEIVK
;
A
#
# COMPACT_ATOMS: atom_id res chain seq x y z
N MET A 1 53.47 60.03 -30.96
CA MET A 1 52.38 60.35 -31.84
C MET A 1 51.54 59.11 -32.09
N LYS A 2 50.29 59.20 -31.87
CA LYS A 2 49.20 58.29 -32.17
C LYS A 2 48.98 57.16 -31.15
N LEU A 3 48.15 57.44 -30.24
CA LEU A 3 46.78 57.08 -30.18
C LEU A 3 46.52 55.63 -30.64
N LEU A 4 46.64 54.67 -29.75
CA LEU A 4 45.90 53.46 -29.92
C LEU A 4 44.64 53.56 -29.07
N LYS A 5 43.58 53.75 -29.76
CA LYS A 5 42.22 53.74 -29.21
C LYS A 5 41.98 52.34 -28.71
N GLY A 6 41.75 52.28 -27.41
CA GLY A 6 41.25 51.05 -26.80
C GLY A 6 39.97 50.61 -27.42
N LEU A 7 40.01 49.49 -28.01
CA LEU A 7 38.79 48.76 -28.36
C LEU A 7 38.30 48.05 -27.10
N THR A 8 37.43 48.73 -26.42
CA THR A 8 36.72 48.14 -25.31
C THR A 8 35.76 47.11 -25.88
N ILE A 9 36.21 45.88 -25.89
CA ILE A 9 35.31 44.76 -26.16
C ILE A 9 34.45 44.59 -24.95
N MET A 10 33.25 45.14 -25.02
CA MET A 10 32.22 44.90 -24.05
C MET A 10 31.73 43.45 -24.20
N LEU A 11 32.32 42.58 -23.42
CA LEU A 11 31.87 41.21 -23.28
C LEU A 11 30.54 41.27 -22.56
N ILE A 12 29.46 41.29 -23.31
CA ILE A 12 28.12 41.12 -22.75
C ILE A 12 28.02 39.65 -22.35
N LEU A 13 28.27 39.42 -21.07
CA LEU A 13 28.01 38.13 -20.46
C LEU A 13 26.50 38.00 -20.31
N ASN A 14 25.87 37.41 -21.32
CA ASN A 14 24.52 36.94 -21.22
C ASN A 14 24.52 35.80 -20.22
N LEU A 15 24.30 36.18 -18.99
CA LEU A 15 23.96 35.23 -17.92
C LEU A 15 22.51 34.81 -18.17
N SER A 16 22.36 33.84 -19.06
CA SER A 16 21.11 33.12 -19.20
C SER A 16 20.89 32.38 -17.89
N LEU A 17 20.11 33.04 -17.04
CA LEU A 17 19.56 32.41 -15.85
C LEU A 17 18.59 31.32 -16.32
N PHE A 18 19.12 30.15 -16.54
CA PHE A 18 18.33 28.95 -16.72
C PHE A 18 17.71 28.67 -15.34
N ALA A 19 16.52 29.21 -15.14
CA ALA A 19 15.68 28.76 -14.04
C ALA A 19 15.30 27.32 -14.36
N LEU A 20 16.08 26.39 -13.84
CA LEU A 20 15.67 25.02 -13.65
C LEU A 20 14.51 25.05 -12.68
N THR A 21 13.32 25.18 -13.22
CA THR A 21 12.12 24.84 -12.47
C THR A 21 12.21 23.34 -12.25
N SER A 22 12.85 22.98 -11.16
CA SER A 22 12.75 21.64 -10.60
C SER A 22 11.27 21.45 -10.29
N CYS A 23 10.55 20.78 -11.18
CA CYS A 23 9.32 20.12 -10.80
C CYS A 23 9.74 19.05 -9.79
N GLN A 24 9.76 19.42 -8.52
CA GLN A 24 9.62 18.44 -7.47
C GLN A 24 8.23 17.86 -7.67
N ALA A 25 8.18 16.68 -8.32
CA ALA A 25 7.09 15.79 -8.09
C ALA A 25 7.07 15.59 -6.58
N ASN A 26 6.10 16.21 -5.91
CA ASN A 26 5.72 15.81 -4.59
C ASN A 26 5.21 14.38 -4.77
N ASN A 27 6.10 13.41 -4.65
CA ASN A 27 5.74 12.09 -4.21
C ASN A 27 5.30 12.31 -2.75
N THR A 28 4.06 12.73 -2.57
CA THR A 28 3.31 12.27 -1.44
C THR A 28 3.28 10.76 -1.67
N ASP A 29 4.15 10.07 -0.99
CA ASP A 29 4.05 8.64 -0.77
C ASP A 29 2.74 8.45 -0.02
N THR A 30 1.66 8.43 -0.80
CA THR A 30 0.33 8.12 -0.27
C THR A 30 0.46 6.65 0.04
N ALA A 31 0.61 6.34 1.32
CA ALA A 31 0.59 4.97 1.79
C ALA A 31 -0.60 4.29 1.10
N SER A 32 -0.35 3.22 0.40
CA SER A 32 -1.34 2.47 -0.35
C SER A 32 -1.17 0.99 -0.05
N TYR A 33 -2.26 0.24 -0.17
CA TYR A 33 -2.17 -1.20 -0.14
C TYR A 33 -1.84 -1.74 -1.53
N GLU A 34 -1.30 -2.95 -1.58
CA GLU A 34 -1.04 -3.68 -2.82
C GLU A 34 -2.18 -4.66 -3.11
N GLN A 35 -2.62 -4.74 -4.36
CA GLN A 35 -3.53 -5.79 -4.81
C GLN A 35 -2.72 -6.94 -5.40
N ILE A 36 -2.96 -8.15 -4.91
CA ILE A 36 -2.33 -9.37 -5.38
C ILE A 36 -3.38 -10.43 -5.75
N SER A 37 -2.98 -11.43 -6.50
CA SER A 37 -3.85 -12.57 -6.81
C SER A 37 -3.97 -13.55 -5.64
N PRO A 38 -5.00 -14.42 -5.63
CA PRO A 38 -5.07 -15.54 -4.68
C PRO A 38 -3.84 -16.45 -4.72
N GLU A 39 -3.27 -16.67 -5.89
CA GLU A 39 -2.08 -17.49 -6.10
C GLU A 39 -0.83 -16.84 -5.49
N GLU A 40 -0.68 -15.53 -5.63
CA GLU A 40 0.40 -14.77 -4.99
C GLU A 40 0.25 -14.79 -3.47
N ALA A 41 -0.97 -14.61 -2.96
CA ALA A 41 -1.25 -14.72 -1.54
C ALA A 41 -0.91 -16.11 -1.01
N LYS A 42 -1.29 -17.18 -1.73
CA LYS A 42 -0.94 -18.56 -1.36
C LYS A 42 0.57 -18.78 -1.35
N THR A 43 1.29 -18.24 -2.32
CA THR A 43 2.75 -18.32 -2.36
C THR A 43 3.39 -17.66 -1.13
N ILE A 44 2.90 -16.50 -0.74
CA ILE A 44 3.35 -15.83 0.50
C ILE A 44 3.08 -16.71 1.71
N MET A 45 1.88 -17.26 1.84
CA MET A 45 1.51 -18.15 2.93
C MET A 45 2.38 -19.41 3.02
N ASP A 46 2.85 -19.91 1.89
CA ASP A 46 3.68 -21.11 1.82
C ASP A 46 5.17 -20.84 2.04
N THR A 47 5.65 -19.62 1.79
CA THR A 47 7.07 -19.27 1.83
C THR A 47 7.48 -18.37 2.97
N GLU A 48 6.55 -17.56 3.49
CA GLU A 48 6.81 -16.64 4.59
C GLU A 48 6.33 -17.24 5.92
N THR A 49 6.94 -16.81 7.02
CA THR A 49 6.58 -17.28 8.37
C THR A 49 5.91 -16.21 9.21
N ASP A 50 6.01 -14.95 8.81
CA ASP A 50 5.62 -13.79 9.62
C ASP A 50 4.61 -12.93 8.87
N TYR A 51 3.36 -13.38 8.88
CA TYR A 51 2.24 -12.67 8.27
C TYR A 51 0.95 -12.92 9.05
N VAL A 52 -0.03 -12.07 8.81
CA VAL A 52 -1.40 -12.21 9.32
C VAL A 52 -2.37 -12.34 8.13
N ILE A 53 -3.24 -13.31 8.17
CA ILE A 53 -4.37 -13.42 7.23
C ILE A 53 -5.58 -12.80 7.94
N LEU A 54 -6.15 -11.76 7.33
CA LEU A 54 -7.28 -11.02 7.89
C LEU A 54 -8.54 -11.23 7.05
N ASP A 55 -9.49 -11.95 7.62
CA ASP A 55 -10.84 -12.11 7.08
C ASP A 55 -11.72 -10.97 7.56
N VAL A 56 -12.14 -10.10 6.64
CA VAL A 56 -12.93 -8.91 6.99
C VAL A 56 -14.42 -9.06 6.70
N ARG A 57 -14.88 -10.31 6.65
CA ARG A 57 -16.29 -10.67 6.58
C ARG A 57 -16.92 -10.62 7.97
N THR A 58 -18.22 -10.85 8.01
CA THR A 58 -18.94 -11.00 9.30
C THR A 58 -18.49 -12.24 10.05
N VAL A 59 -18.74 -12.25 11.35
CA VAL A 59 -18.47 -13.42 12.23
C VAL A 59 -19.20 -14.66 11.72
N ASP A 60 -20.43 -14.53 11.27
CA ASP A 60 -21.22 -15.67 10.77
C ASP A 60 -20.63 -16.24 9.47
N GLU A 61 -20.23 -15.39 8.54
CA GLU A 61 -19.56 -15.85 7.32
C GLU A 61 -18.23 -16.56 7.63
N TYR A 62 -17.43 -16.02 8.56
CA TYR A 62 -16.21 -16.65 9.02
C TYR A 62 -16.45 -18.04 9.61
N ALA A 63 -17.46 -18.19 10.44
CA ALA A 63 -17.83 -19.46 11.06
C ALA A 63 -18.30 -20.52 10.05
N GLU A 64 -18.88 -20.11 8.93
CA GLU A 64 -19.30 -21.02 7.86
C GLU A 64 -18.12 -21.63 7.09
N GLY A 65 -16.97 -20.97 7.11
CA GLY A 65 -15.72 -21.41 6.49
C GLY A 65 -14.80 -20.24 6.23
N HIS A 66 -13.50 -20.42 6.46
CA HIS A 66 -12.48 -19.40 6.29
C HIS A 66 -11.16 -20.01 5.85
N ILE A 67 -10.25 -19.19 5.38
CA ILE A 67 -8.89 -19.61 5.02
C ILE A 67 -8.17 -20.04 6.31
N PRO A 68 -7.44 -21.20 6.29
CA PRO A 68 -6.73 -21.66 7.48
C PRO A 68 -5.84 -20.59 8.11
N ASN A 69 -5.86 -20.49 9.43
CA ASN A 69 -5.14 -19.49 10.23
C ASN A 69 -5.60 -18.03 10.08
N ALA A 70 -6.65 -17.76 9.32
CA ALA A 70 -7.19 -16.41 9.25
C ALA A 70 -7.77 -15.97 10.60
N VAL A 71 -7.54 -14.72 10.95
CA VAL A 71 -8.25 -14.03 12.05
C VAL A 71 -9.38 -13.20 11.46
N ASN A 72 -10.46 -13.06 12.21
CA ASN A 72 -11.63 -12.33 11.74
C ASN A 72 -11.76 -10.96 12.41
N LEU A 73 -11.99 -9.95 11.60
CA LEU A 73 -12.41 -8.63 12.02
C LEU A 73 -13.27 -8.01 10.93
N ASP A 74 -14.54 -7.79 11.20
CA ASP A 74 -15.47 -7.19 10.24
C ASP A 74 -14.91 -5.87 9.69
N HIS A 75 -15.05 -5.66 8.38
CA HIS A 75 -14.55 -4.44 7.72
C HIS A 75 -15.09 -3.14 8.34
N GLU A 76 -16.28 -3.16 8.92
CA GLU A 76 -16.86 -2.01 9.61
C GLU A 76 -16.15 -1.68 10.94
N ASP A 77 -15.46 -2.64 11.52
CA ASP A 77 -14.77 -2.52 12.80
C ASP A 77 -13.27 -2.20 12.67
N ILE A 78 -12.71 -2.14 11.46
CA ILE A 78 -11.27 -1.94 11.25
C ILE A 78 -10.79 -0.68 11.97
N SER A 79 -11.42 0.46 11.73
CA SER A 79 -10.97 1.74 12.27
C SER A 79 -10.97 1.81 13.80
N SER A 80 -11.83 1.02 14.46
CA SER A 80 -11.96 1.05 15.92
C SER A 80 -11.25 -0.08 16.65
N LYS A 81 -11.01 -1.21 15.97
CA LYS A 81 -10.53 -2.44 16.64
C LYS A 81 -9.23 -3.02 16.07
N ALA A 82 -8.80 -2.58 14.88
CA ALA A 82 -7.62 -3.18 14.26
C ALA A 82 -6.35 -3.01 15.11
N GLU A 83 -6.13 -1.86 15.72
CA GLU A 83 -4.90 -1.60 16.48
C GLU A 83 -4.76 -2.50 17.71
N ALA A 84 -5.86 -2.89 18.33
CA ALA A 84 -5.85 -3.83 19.45
C ALA A 84 -5.59 -5.27 19.00
N LEU A 85 -6.13 -5.66 17.82
CA LEU A 85 -5.97 -7.00 17.26
C LEU A 85 -4.60 -7.17 16.58
N LEU A 86 -4.11 -6.14 15.92
CA LEU A 86 -2.91 -6.11 15.10
C LEU A 86 -1.97 -4.99 15.57
N PRO A 87 -1.25 -5.17 16.67
CA PRO A 87 -0.46 -4.10 17.28
C PRO A 87 0.79 -3.72 16.49
N ASP A 88 1.29 -4.61 15.61
CA ASP A 88 2.45 -4.34 14.77
C ASP A 88 2.02 -3.67 13.45
N LYS A 89 2.31 -2.39 13.30
CA LYS A 89 1.98 -1.60 12.11
C LYS A 89 2.81 -1.96 10.88
N ASP A 90 3.91 -2.67 11.04
CA ASP A 90 4.79 -3.11 9.96
C ASP A 90 4.56 -4.58 9.57
N ALA A 91 3.67 -5.28 10.26
CA ALA A 91 3.32 -6.65 9.94
C ALA A 91 2.76 -6.77 8.52
N LEU A 92 3.13 -7.84 7.82
CA LEU A 92 2.50 -8.21 6.57
C LEU A 92 1.07 -8.70 6.81
N ILE A 93 0.09 -7.97 6.30
CA ILE A 93 -1.33 -8.29 6.46
C ILE A 93 -1.90 -8.65 5.09
N LEU A 94 -2.41 -9.87 4.99
CA LEU A 94 -3.09 -10.40 3.81
C LEU A 94 -4.60 -10.30 4.05
N VAL A 95 -5.27 -9.44 3.32
CA VAL A 95 -6.69 -9.09 3.57
C VAL A 95 -7.58 -9.71 2.50
N TYR A 96 -8.66 -10.34 2.92
CA TYR A 96 -9.68 -10.84 2.01
C TYR A 96 -11.10 -10.69 2.59
N CYS A 97 -12.08 -10.74 1.71
CA CYS A 97 -13.48 -10.81 2.09
C CYS A 97 -14.21 -11.90 1.31
N ARG A 98 -15.47 -11.68 0.91
CA ARG A 98 -16.22 -12.64 0.11
C ARG A 98 -15.94 -12.51 -1.39
N SER A 99 -16.00 -11.28 -1.93
CA SER A 99 -15.89 -10.98 -3.36
C SER A 99 -14.88 -9.88 -3.71
N GLY A 100 -14.22 -9.27 -2.74
CA GLY A 100 -13.18 -8.26 -2.92
C GLY A 100 -13.59 -6.81 -2.62
N ARG A 101 -14.88 -6.50 -2.48
CA ARG A 101 -15.32 -5.11 -2.21
C ARG A 101 -14.99 -4.65 -0.78
N ARG A 102 -15.35 -5.44 0.23
CA ARG A 102 -15.12 -5.12 1.64
C ARG A 102 -13.64 -5.14 2.00
N SER A 103 -12.87 -6.05 1.39
CA SER A 103 -11.43 -6.16 1.62
C SER A 103 -10.66 -4.95 1.13
N LYS A 104 -11.08 -4.31 0.06
CA LYS A 104 -10.50 -3.04 -0.42
C LYS A 104 -10.80 -1.90 0.55
N ILE A 105 -12.02 -1.79 1.04
CA ILE A 105 -12.41 -0.81 2.06
C ILE A 105 -11.58 -1.01 3.33
N ALA A 106 -11.45 -2.26 3.78
CA ALA A 106 -10.65 -2.61 4.95
C ALA A 106 -9.17 -2.30 4.76
N ALA A 107 -8.61 -2.60 3.60
CA ALA A 107 -7.21 -2.31 3.26
C ALA A 107 -6.93 -0.80 3.29
N GLU A 108 -7.81 0.02 2.73
CA GLU A 108 -7.72 1.48 2.80
C GLU A 108 -7.75 1.97 4.25
N ALA A 109 -8.67 1.46 5.06
CA ALA A 109 -8.77 1.82 6.47
C ALA A 109 -7.53 1.43 7.27
N LEU A 110 -6.92 0.27 7.00
CA LEU A 110 -5.66 -0.14 7.60
C LEU A 110 -4.52 0.82 7.24
N VAL A 111 -4.41 1.20 5.98
CA VAL A 111 -3.41 2.16 5.52
C VAL A 111 -3.59 3.52 6.22
N GLU A 112 -4.81 4.01 6.36
CA GLU A 112 -5.13 5.25 7.08
C GLU A 112 -4.73 5.18 8.57
N LEU A 113 -4.79 3.99 9.17
CA LEU A 113 -4.32 3.74 10.55
C LEU A 113 -2.79 3.64 10.65
N GLY A 114 -2.06 3.67 9.54
CA GLY A 114 -0.59 3.62 9.52
C GLY A 114 0.02 2.24 9.32
N TYR A 115 -0.77 1.23 8.94
CA TYR A 115 -0.22 -0.07 8.54
C TYR A 115 0.51 0.04 7.21
N SER A 116 1.77 -0.35 7.20
CA SER A 116 2.70 -0.10 6.08
C SER A 116 2.81 -1.24 5.08
N ASN A 117 2.30 -2.43 5.39
CA ASN A 117 2.50 -3.64 4.59
C ASN A 117 1.19 -4.43 4.42
N VAL A 118 0.26 -3.85 3.68
CA VAL A 118 -1.09 -4.40 3.46
C VAL A 118 -1.22 -4.89 2.03
N LYS A 119 -1.60 -6.16 1.87
CA LYS A 119 -1.89 -6.79 0.58
C LYS A 119 -3.33 -7.31 0.59
N GLU A 120 -4.10 -6.92 -0.40
CA GLU A 120 -5.48 -7.33 -0.61
C GLU A 120 -5.54 -8.35 -1.74
N PHE A 121 -6.23 -9.48 -1.53
CA PHE A 121 -6.24 -10.55 -2.53
C PHE A 121 -7.64 -11.04 -2.94
N GLY A 122 -8.63 -10.18 -2.81
CA GLY A 122 -9.98 -10.46 -3.32
C GLY A 122 -10.87 -11.16 -2.31
N GLY A 123 -11.51 -12.20 -2.73
CA GLY A 123 -12.52 -12.88 -1.93
C GLY A 123 -12.41 -14.39 -1.90
N ILE A 124 -12.99 -14.97 -0.86
CA ILE A 124 -13.03 -16.44 -0.69
C ILE A 124 -13.76 -17.14 -1.84
N ASN A 125 -14.63 -16.43 -2.58
CA ASN A 125 -15.30 -16.97 -3.75
C ASN A 125 -14.32 -17.38 -4.85
N ASP A 126 -13.17 -16.72 -4.95
CA ASP A 126 -12.13 -16.97 -5.94
C ASP A 126 -10.92 -17.73 -5.35
N TRP A 127 -11.03 -18.17 -4.10
CA TRP A 127 -9.98 -18.90 -3.42
C TRP A 127 -10.04 -20.39 -3.79
N PRO A 128 -9.06 -20.93 -4.56
CA PRO A 128 -9.13 -22.30 -5.06
C PRO A 128 -8.51 -23.35 -4.12
N TYR A 129 -8.11 -22.92 -2.92
CA TYR A 129 -7.39 -23.75 -1.98
C TYR A 129 -8.27 -24.15 -0.78
N GLU A 130 -7.67 -24.79 0.20
CA GLU A 130 -8.36 -25.26 1.41
C GLU A 130 -9.04 -24.15 2.19
N ILE A 131 -10.21 -24.46 2.72
CA ILE A 131 -10.92 -23.69 3.74
C ILE A 131 -11.26 -24.61 4.92
N VAL A 132 -11.34 -24.04 6.09
CA VAL A 132 -11.68 -24.74 7.35
C VAL A 132 -12.89 -24.07 8.03
N LYS A 133 -13.48 -24.78 8.99
CA LYS A 133 -14.58 -24.27 9.85
C LYS A 133 -14.14 -24.18 11.30
#